data_704617102982fd4745897f1f9e3c58fc
#
_entry.id   704617102982fd4745897f1f9e3c58fc
#
_cell.length_a   1.000
_cell.length_b   1.000
_cell.length_c   1.000
_cell.angle_alpha   90.00
_cell.angle_beta   90.00
_cell.angle_gamma   90.00
#
_symmetry.space_group_name_H-M   'P 1'
#
loop_
_entity.id
_entity.type
_entity.pdbx_description
1 polymer ?
#
loop_
_entity_poly.entity_id
_entity_poly.type
_entity_poly.pdbx_seq_one_letter_code
_entity_poly.pdbx_strand_id
1 'polypeptide(L)'
;MDFYPRKAQYLTGEEVWLCLEAEDVCEARRYDRVVLVVYWLEAKIRTVEIDRLQQTTEICAGSYDSFFAGYGVRAVLYGKEKPLILETAFDVCRKPEYSLRYGFVSDFAKKDMVNGAMEQLRKYHINMVQFYDWSYRHDNLVVEQDDYEDMMGKKIHRDTVREKIVQAKRYGMKPIAYGAVYAASKEFYEQHRDWAFYNGNGDVFCFIDRFYIMNIQKGSPWRSHLAAQYQNALEKMGFAGIHMDTYGFPKTAFSRLEGRFERVALQKEFGSLIDEVSAALTETGQEPFLVFNNVGNWPVSETACHNVKAVYIEVWPPYERYFHIKQLILEARRLVQDRKPVILAAYLEPFRKEDGLLAAYAARILMAVIVSNGAYHLLLGENNAVLTQGYYGDYSLMGEETAAVMRRYYDFMLRYLNLFYDPEMTDVTMTHMGWDNYEYQCGAEDGTACWSAYGESGKLWITIRESTGCKLLIFINLCGC
;
A
#
# COMPACT_ATOMS: atom_id res chain seq x y z
N MET A 1 -27.96 -1.22 -0.42
CA MET A 1 -27.39 -2.57 -0.74
C MET A 1 -25.90 -2.44 -1.04
N ASP A 2 -25.02 -3.21 -0.36
CA ASP A 2 -23.57 -3.24 -0.57
C ASP A 2 -23.11 -4.64 -0.98
N PHE A 3 -22.02 -4.74 -1.78
CA PHE A 3 -21.54 -6.01 -2.31
C PHE A 3 -20.01 -6.03 -2.32
N TYR A 4 -19.40 -7.03 -1.64
CA TYR A 4 -17.96 -7.07 -1.42
C TYR A 4 -17.48 -8.48 -1.04
N PRO A 5 -16.18 -8.81 -1.20
CA PRO A 5 -15.63 -10.08 -0.75
C PRO A 5 -15.47 -10.13 0.78
N ARG A 6 -15.64 -11.33 1.34
CA ARG A 6 -15.48 -11.59 2.78
C ARG A 6 -14.06 -11.36 3.29
N LYS A 7 -13.06 -11.61 2.43
CA LYS A 7 -11.64 -11.34 2.69
C LYS A 7 -11.09 -10.33 1.68
N ALA A 8 -10.10 -9.57 2.09
CA ALA A 8 -9.38 -8.65 1.22
C ALA A 8 -8.57 -9.36 0.12
N GLN A 9 -8.15 -10.60 0.36
CA GLN A 9 -7.43 -11.46 -0.57
C GLN A 9 -7.69 -12.92 -0.24
N TYR A 10 -7.63 -13.78 -1.26
CA TYR A 10 -7.73 -15.24 -1.12
C TYR A 10 -6.46 -15.92 -1.61
N LEU A 11 -6.13 -17.05 -0.98
CA LEU A 11 -5.04 -17.91 -1.43
C LEU A 11 -5.54 -18.98 -2.39
N THR A 12 -4.64 -19.51 -3.22
CA THR A 12 -4.92 -20.60 -4.14
C THR A 12 -5.59 -21.78 -3.43
N GLY A 13 -6.72 -22.24 -3.93
CA GLY A 13 -7.51 -23.34 -3.35
C GLY A 13 -8.47 -22.94 -2.22
N GLU A 14 -8.39 -21.71 -1.69
CA GLU A 14 -9.39 -21.23 -0.73
C GLU A 14 -10.76 -21.02 -1.38
N GLU A 15 -11.81 -21.26 -0.60
CA GLU A 15 -13.18 -20.88 -1.01
C GLU A 15 -13.35 -19.37 -0.96
N VAL A 16 -13.79 -18.79 -2.07
CA VAL A 16 -14.11 -17.37 -2.18
C VAL A 16 -15.54 -17.14 -1.73
N TRP A 17 -15.72 -16.34 -0.69
CA TRP A 17 -17.01 -15.93 -0.17
C TRP A 17 -17.25 -14.45 -0.41
N LEU A 18 -18.43 -14.11 -0.91
CA LEU A 18 -18.88 -12.75 -1.17
C LEU A 18 -20.03 -12.41 -0.23
N CYS A 19 -20.05 -11.18 0.24
CA CYS A 19 -21.10 -10.65 1.12
C CYS A 19 -22.00 -9.70 0.33
N LEU A 20 -23.28 -9.96 0.35
CA LEU A 20 -24.33 -9.06 -0.10
C LEU A 20 -25.07 -8.56 1.13
N GLU A 21 -24.99 -7.26 1.41
CA GLU A 21 -25.47 -6.63 2.60
C GLU A 21 -26.55 -5.60 2.28
N ALA A 22 -27.75 -5.83 2.77
CA ALA A 22 -28.85 -4.88 2.71
C ALA A 22 -28.80 -3.92 3.89
N GLU A 23 -29.26 -2.69 3.71
CA GLU A 23 -29.38 -1.71 4.78
C GLU A 23 -30.28 -2.26 5.90
N ASP A 24 -31.41 -2.88 5.53
CA ASP A 24 -32.32 -3.55 6.44
C ASP A 24 -32.98 -4.80 5.81
N VAL A 25 -33.76 -5.51 6.59
CA VAL A 25 -34.53 -6.69 6.14
C VAL A 25 -35.58 -6.33 5.08
N CYS A 26 -36.10 -5.09 5.10
CA CYS A 26 -37.11 -4.65 4.11
C CYS A 26 -36.48 -4.46 2.74
N GLU A 27 -35.28 -3.92 2.68
CA GLU A 27 -34.51 -3.81 1.45
C GLU A 27 -34.20 -5.21 0.87
N ALA A 28 -33.73 -6.14 1.72
CA ALA A 28 -33.44 -7.52 1.29
C ALA A 28 -34.67 -8.21 0.69
N ARG A 29 -35.85 -8.04 1.27
CA ARG A 29 -37.13 -8.65 0.82
C ARG A 29 -37.66 -8.08 -0.51
N ARG A 30 -37.07 -7.03 -1.07
CA ARG A 30 -37.43 -6.52 -2.41
C ARG A 30 -36.98 -7.45 -3.53
N TYR A 31 -36.04 -8.36 -3.23
CA TYR A 31 -35.39 -9.22 -4.22
C TYR A 31 -35.67 -10.70 -3.91
N ASP A 32 -36.16 -11.42 -4.90
CA ASP A 32 -36.55 -12.84 -4.81
C ASP A 32 -35.43 -13.78 -5.20
N ARG A 33 -34.52 -13.32 -6.08
CA ARG A 33 -33.44 -14.11 -6.65
C ARG A 33 -32.21 -13.24 -6.93
N VAL A 34 -31.02 -13.81 -6.71
CA VAL A 34 -29.74 -13.24 -7.13
C VAL A 34 -29.06 -14.20 -8.10
N VAL A 35 -28.60 -13.66 -9.21
CA VAL A 35 -27.72 -14.35 -10.16
C VAL A 35 -26.34 -13.71 -10.08
N LEU A 36 -25.39 -14.45 -9.57
CA LEU A 36 -23.99 -14.04 -9.45
C LEU A 36 -23.19 -14.66 -10.59
N VAL A 37 -22.45 -13.84 -11.32
CA VAL A 37 -21.57 -14.28 -12.41
C VAL A 37 -20.16 -13.85 -12.12
N VAL A 38 -19.24 -14.82 -12.14
CA VAL A 38 -17.80 -14.58 -12.00
C VAL A 38 -17.16 -14.54 -13.37
N TYR A 39 -16.30 -13.54 -13.59
CA TYR A 39 -15.56 -13.32 -14.83
C TYR A 39 -14.07 -13.41 -14.58
N TRP A 40 -13.36 -14.04 -15.49
CA TRP A 40 -11.94 -13.87 -15.68
C TRP A 40 -11.73 -13.05 -16.94
N LEU A 41 -11.21 -11.81 -16.77
CA LEU A 41 -11.29 -10.79 -17.81
C LEU A 41 -12.73 -10.61 -18.30
N GLU A 42 -13.03 -10.97 -19.58
CA GLU A 42 -14.39 -10.91 -20.15
C GLU A 42 -15.08 -12.29 -20.23
N ALA A 43 -14.36 -13.35 -19.92
CA ALA A 43 -14.91 -14.71 -19.97
C ALA A 43 -15.75 -15.01 -18.72
N LYS A 44 -16.99 -15.45 -18.91
CA LYS A 44 -17.82 -15.98 -17.83
C LYS A 44 -17.28 -17.36 -17.45
N ILE A 45 -16.86 -17.52 -16.21
CA ILE A 45 -16.27 -18.78 -15.73
C ILE A 45 -17.15 -19.51 -14.73
N ARG A 46 -18.07 -18.80 -14.06
CA ARG A 46 -18.98 -19.41 -13.08
C ARG A 46 -20.26 -18.60 -12.95
N THR A 47 -21.37 -19.31 -12.69
CA THR A 47 -22.64 -18.70 -12.31
C THR A 47 -23.16 -19.39 -11.05
N VAL A 48 -23.66 -18.59 -10.09
CA VAL A 48 -24.30 -19.06 -8.86
C VAL A 48 -25.64 -18.37 -8.75
N GLU A 49 -26.69 -19.13 -8.44
CA GLU A 49 -28.04 -18.60 -8.22
C GLU A 49 -28.45 -18.84 -6.77
N ILE A 50 -29.12 -17.87 -6.20
CA ILE A 50 -29.62 -17.91 -4.84
C ILE A 50 -31.05 -17.37 -4.84
N ASP A 51 -31.92 -18.12 -4.22
CA ASP A 51 -33.30 -17.72 -3.94
C ASP A 51 -33.37 -17.16 -2.52
N ARG A 52 -33.98 -15.99 -2.37
CA ARG A 52 -34.20 -15.26 -1.11
C ARG A 52 -32.94 -14.69 -0.49
N LEU A 53 -32.98 -13.39 -0.22
CA LEU A 53 -31.93 -12.68 0.47
C LEU A 53 -32.29 -12.51 1.96
N GLN A 54 -31.25 -12.55 2.77
CA GLN A 54 -31.24 -12.07 4.16
C GLN A 54 -30.64 -10.66 4.21
N GLN A 55 -30.71 -9.99 5.35
CA GLN A 55 -30.06 -8.70 5.54
C GLN A 55 -28.55 -8.80 5.19
N THR A 56 -27.90 -9.88 5.61
CA THR A 56 -26.55 -10.25 5.16
C THR A 56 -26.63 -11.64 4.53
N THR A 57 -26.27 -11.74 3.25
CA THR A 57 -26.23 -13.01 2.51
C THR A 57 -24.81 -13.29 2.08
N GLU A 58 -24.24 -14.41 2.54
CA GLU A 58 -22.92 -14.87 2.11
C GLU A 58 -23.08 -15.86 0.96
N ILE A 59 -22.30 -15.67 -0.12
CA ILE A 59 -22.38 -16.44 -1.35
C ILE A 59 -21.02 -17.05 -1.66
N CYS A 60 -20.95 -18.39 -1.76
CA CYS A 60 -19.74 -19.09 -2.17
C CYS A 60 -19.57 -18.97 -3.69
N ALA A 61 -18.56 -18.25 -4.13
CA ALA A 61 -18.17 -18.13 -5.53
C ALA A 61 -17.27 -19.28 -6.01
N GLY A 62 -16.88 -20.20 -5.13
CA GLY A 62 -16.06 -21.38 -5.42
C GLY A 62 -14.59 -21.20 -5.06
N SER A 63 -13.77 -22.19 -5.44
CA SER A 63 -12.32 -22.20 -5.26
C SER A 63 -11.61 -22.08 -6.61
N TYR A 64 -10.42 -21.51 -6.62
CA TYR A 64 -9.64 -21.25 -7.84
C TYR A 64 -8.18 -21.65 -7.65
N ASP A 65 -7.62 -22.41 -8.60
CA ASP A 65 -6.23 -22.91 -8.58
C ASP A 65 -5.28 -21.96 -9.31
N SER A 66 -5.50 -20.66 -9.19
CA SER A 66 -4.68 -19.66 -9.87
C SER A 66 -3.43 -19.33 -9.10
N PHE A 67 -2.30 -19.20 -9.81
CA PHE A 67 -1.05 -18.74 -9.25
C PHE A 67 -1.13 -17.24 -8.90
N PHE A 68 -1.75 -16.47 -9.78
CA PHE A 68 -1.96 -15.03 -9.67
C PHE A 68 -3.08 -14.63 -10.63
N ALA A 69 -4.25 -14.31 -10.12
CA ALA A 69 -5.39 -13.91 -10.93
C ALA A 69 -6.37 -13.00 -10.22
N GLY A 70 -6.90 -12.04 -10.97
CA GLY A 70 -8.02 -11.20 -10.59
C GLY A 70 -9.30 -11.62 -11.28
N TYR A 71 -10.42 -11.46 -10.59
CA TYR A 71 -11.75 -11.86 -11.05
C TYR A 71 -12.74 -10.73 -10.82
N GLY A 72 -13.54 -10.41 -11.83
CA GLY A 72 -14.71 -9.56 -11.68
C GLY A 72 -15.93 -10.34 -11.29
N VAL A 73 -16.81 -9.75 -10.51
CA VAL A 73 -18.07 -10.38 -10.11
C VAL A 73 -19.22 -9.42 -10.34
N ARG A 74 -20.27 -9.91 -10.98
CA ARG A 74 -21.53 -9.19 -11.15
C ARG A 74 -22.66 -9.96 -10.48
N ALA A 75 -23.38 -9.30 -9.58
CA ALA A 75 -24.61 -9.79 -8.98
C ALA A 75 -25.79 -9.04 -9.60
N VAL A 76 -26.76 -9.78 -10.14
CA VAL A 76 -28.03 -9.24 -10.64
C VAL A 76 -29.12 -9.69 -9.70
N LEU A 77 -29.76 -8.73 -9.04
CA LEU A 77 -30.81 -8.95 -8.07
C LEU A 77 -32.17 -8.73 -8.75
N TYR A 78 -32.98 -9.75 -8.78
CA TYR A 78 -34.31 -9.76 -9.38
C TYR A 78 -35.38 -9.64 -8.30
N GLY A 79 -36.38 -8.81 -8.54
CA GLY A 79 -37.55 -8.58 -7.70
C GLY A 79 -38.70 -8.04 -8.52
N LYS A 80 -39.64 -7.35 -7.89
CA LYS A 80 -40.80 -6.76 -8.56
C LYS A 80 -40.47 -5.57 -9.45
N GLU A 81 -39.37 -4.90 -9.16
CA GLU A 81 -38.90 -3.71 -9.86
C GLU A 81 -37.81 -4.08 -10.87
N LYS A 82 -37.23 -3.03 -11.54
CA LYS A 82 -36.08 -3.19 -12.42
C LYS A 82 -34.94 -3.87 -11.67
N PRO A 83 -34.25 -4.87 -12.27
CA PRO A 83 -33.13 -5.53 -11.61
C PRO A 83 -32.04 -4.55 -11.16
N LEU A 84 -31.55 -4.76 -9.95
CA LEU A 84 -30.36 -4.07 -9.42
C LEU A 84 -29.11 -4.83 -9.81
N ILE A 85 -28.13 -4.12 -10.36
CA ILE A 85 -26.83 -4.70 -10.73
C ILE A 85 -25.78 -4.14 -9.76
N LEU A 86 -25.06 -5.04 -9.10
CA LEU A 86 -23.92 -4.73 -8.24
C LEU A 86 -22.69 -5.43 -8.79
N GLU A 87 -21.54 -4.78 -8.66
CA GLU A 87 -20.27 -5.31 -9.11
C GLU A 87 -19.22 -5.18 -8.01
N THR A 88 -18.32 -6.14 -7.96
CA THR A 88 -17.11 -6.15 -7.13
C THR A 88 -16.04 -7.01 -7.80
N ALA A 89 -14.92 -7.20 -7.15
CA ALA A 89 -13.83 -8.05 -7.62
C ALA A 89 -13.19 -8.82 -6.45
N PHE A 90 -12.38 -9.81 -6.76
CA PHE A 90 -11.48 -10.47 -5.82
C PHE A 90 -10.24 -10.96 -6.55
N ASP A 91 -9.19 -11.23 -5.81
CA ASP A 91 -7.99 -11.88 -6.33
C ASP A 91 -7.68 -13.19 -5.60
N VAL A 92 -7.03 -14.08 -6.33
CA VAL A 92 -6.50 -15.34 -5.81
C VAL A 92 -5.03 -15.41 -6.17
N CYS A 93 -4.17 -15.55 -5.15
CA CYS A 93 -2.73 -15.61 -5.31
C CYS A 93 -2.14 -16.78 -4.55
N ARG A 94 -1.08 -17.41 -5.10
CA ARG A 94 -0.36 -18.48 -4.41
C ARG A 94 0.35 -17.96 -3.16
N LYS A 95 0.83 -16.71 -3.20
CA LYS A 95 1.44 -16.04 -2.06
C LYS A 95 0.86 -14.63 -1.91
N PRO A 96 0.63 -14.15 -0.69
CA PRO A 96 0.05 -12.82 -0.45
C PRO A 96 0.84 -11.68 -1.09
N GLU A 97 2.17 -11.81 -1.12
CA GLU A 97 3.07 -10.77 -1.64
C GLU A 97 2.99 -10.55 -3.16
N TYR A 98 2.32 -11.40 -3.91
CA TYR A 98 2.19 -11.19 -5.37
C TYR A 98 1.25 -10.05 -5.74
N SER A 99 0.32 -9.69 -4.84
CA SER A 99 -0.62 -8.58 -5.06
C SER A 99 -0.80 -7.83 -3.73
N LEU A 100 -0.08 -6.71 -3.56
CA LEU A 100 -0.06 -5.95 -2.31
C LEU A 100 -0.77 -4.61 -2.45
N ARG A 101 -1.95 -4.49 -1.87
CA ARG A 101 -2.68 -3.23 -1.72
C ARG A 101 -2.45 -2.72 -0.30
N TYR A 102 -1.64 -1.68 -0.18
CA TYR A 102 -1.18 -1.14 1.08
C TYR A 102 -2.06 0.00 1.56
N GLY A 103 -2.52 -0.09 2.79
CA GLY A 103 -3.25 0.95 3.50
C GLY A 103 -2.62 1.24 4.86
N PHE A 104 -3.19 2.19 5.60
CA PHE A 104 -2.67 2.55 6.91
C PHE A 104 -3.77 2.75 7.95
N VAL A 105 -3.40 2.62 9.22
CA VAL A 105 -4.17 3.06 10.38
C VAL A 105 -3.25 3.81 11.32
N SER A 106 -3.77 4.85 11.95
CA SER A 106 -3.01 5.71 12.86
C SER A 106 -3.76 6.10 14.12
N ASP A 107 -5.03 5.72 14.29
CA ASP A 107 -5.85 6.03 15.44
C ASP A 107 -5.98 4.84 16.38
N PHE A 108 -5.39 4.96 17.58
CA PHE A 108 -5.29 3.86 18.53
C PHE A 108 -5.78 4.24 19.94
N ALA A 109 -6.49 5.34 20.10
CA ALA A 109 -7.09 5.65 21.39
C ALA A 109 -8.21 4.65 21.72
N LYS A 110 -8.60 4.54 22.97
CA LYS A 110 -9.63 3.60 23.43
C LYS A 110 -10.96 3.72 22.68
N LYS A 111 -11.33 4.93 22.27
CA LYS A 111 -12.54 5.20 21.46
C LYS A 111 -12.49 4.59 20.06
N ASP A 112 -11.30 4.30 19.55
CA ASP A 112 -11.07 3.83 18.18
C ASP A 112 -11.04 2.29 18.08
N MET A 113 -11.29 1.59 19.19
CA MET A 113 -11.25 0.13 19.26
C MET A 113 -12.28 -0.54 18.34
N VAL A 114 -13.47 0.03 18.24
CA VAL A 114 -14.58 -0.50 17.45
C VAL A 114 -15.10 0.59 16.52
N ASN A 115 -14.35 0.90 15.49
CA ASN A 115 -14.70 1.97 14.53
C ASN A 115 -14.96 1.46 13.09
N GLY A 116 -15.01 0.14 12.87
CA GLY A 116 -15.24 -0.43 11.54
C GLY A 116 -14.09 -0.28 10.54
N ALA A 117 -12.92 0.25 10.96
CA ALA A 117 -11.80 0.58 10.09
C ALA A 117 -11.32 -0.60 9.23
N MET A 118 -11.13 -1.77 9.84
CA MET A 118 -10.67 -2.96 9.12
C MET A 118 -11.72 -3.49 8.15
N GLU A 119 -13.00 -3.39 8.51
CA GLU A 119 -14.10 -3.77 7.62
C GLU A 119 -14.14 -2.88 6.38
N GLN A 120 -14.00 -1.57 6.58
CA GLN A 120 -13.95 -0.62 5.48
C GLN A 120 -12.75 -0.86 4.56
N LEU A 121 -11.53 -1.03 5.11
CA LEU A 121 -10.33 -1.32 4.32
C LEU A 121 -10.48 -2.62 3.51
N ARG A 122 -11.14 -3.64 4.07
CA ARG A 122 -11.51 -4.87 3.33
C ARG A 122 -12.34 -4.58 2.09
N LYS A 123 -13.33 -3.68 2.19
CA LYS A 123 -14.19 -3.29 1.06
C LYS A 123 -13.43 -2.58 -0.07
N TYR A 124 -12.24 -2.03 0.23
CA TYR A 124 -11.27 -1.53 -0.75
C TYR A 124 -10.22 -2.58 -1.15
N HIS A 125 -10.38 -3.82 -0.74
CA HIS A 125 -9.42 -4.91 -1.00
C HIS A 125 -8.01 -4.64 -0.45
N ILE A 126 -7.86 -3.78 0.53
CA ILE A 126 -6.57 -3.54 1.19
C ILE A 126 -6.18 -4.81 1.94
N ASN A 127 -5.04 -5.41 1.57
CA ASN A 127 -4.59 -6.66 2.15
C ASN A 127 -3.30 -6.55 2.99
N MET A 128 -2.72 -5.37 3.05
CA MET A 128 -1.60 -5.04 3.93
C MET A 128 -1.84 -3.68 4.59
N VAL A 129 -1.78 -3.62 5.91
CA VAL A 129 -2.13 -2.42 6.69
C VAL A 129 -0.96 -2.03 7.57
N GLN A 130 -0.41 -0.85 7.33
CA GLN A 130 0.60 -0.23 8.19
C GLN A 130 -0.06 0.36 9.43
N PHE A 131 0.39 -0.04 10.60
CA PHE A 131 0.04 0.56 11.88
C PHE A 131 1.05 1.66 12.17
N TYR A 132 0.71 2.88 11.82
CA TYR A 132 1.62 4.03 11.91
C TYR A 132 1.65 4.60 13.32
N ASP A 133 2.86 4.79 13.89
CA ASP A 133 3.09 5.36 15.24
C ASP A 133 2.24 4.68 16.34
N TRP A 134 2.14 3.36 16.30
CA TRP A 134 1.43 2.54 17.29
C TRP A 134 2.22 2.31 18.58
N SER A 135 3.54 2.54 18.56
CA SER A 135 4.49 2.13 19.58
C SER A 135 4.70 3.18 20.66
N TYR A 136 5.25 2.77 21.81
CA TYR A 136 5.61 3.70 22.89
C TYR A 136 6.79 4.59 22.49
N ARG A 137 7.92 3.97 22.10
CA ARG A 137 9.14 4.64 21.61
C ARG A 137 9.72 3.79 20.49
N HIS A 138 10.53 4.36 19.61
CA HIS A 138 11.19 3.58 18.56
C HIS A 138 12.31 2.69 19.07
N ASP A 139 12.92 3.03 20.21
CA ASP A 139 13.88 2.22 20.94
C ASP A 139 13.25 1.25 21.93
N ASN A 140 11.95 1.36 22.21
CA ASN A 140 11.17 0.48 23.07
C ASN A 140 9.72 0.40 22.57
N LEU A 141 9.49 -0.51 21.61
CA LEU A 141 8.20 -0.54 20.87
C LEU A 141 7.03 -0.98 21.75
N VAL A 142 7.23 -1.99 22.62
CA VAL A 142 6.16 -2.64 23.39
C VAL A 142 6.40 -2.45 24.88
N VAL A 143 5.41 -1.85 25.54
CA VAL A 143 5.42 -1.63 27.00
C VAL A 143 4.27 -2.38 27.68
N GLU A 144 4.38 -2.59 28.99
CA GLU A 144 3.37 -3.31 29.80
C GLU A 144 2.11 -2.45 30.08
N GLN A 145 2.23 -1.11 30.01
CA GLN A 145 1.13 -0.19 30.22
C GLN A 145 0.07 -0.33 29.12
N ASP A 146 -1.21 -0.25 29.50
CA ASP A 146 -2.31 -0.29 28.54
C ASP A 146 -2.50 1.05 27.84
N ASP A 147 -2.32 2.17 28.56
CA ASP A 147 -2.41 3.52 28.04
C ASP A 147 -1.03 4.18 28.04
N TYR A 148 -0.61 4.71 26.90
CA TYR A 148 0.65 5.43 26.75
C TYR A 148 0.53 6.52 25.66
N GLU A 149 1.56 7.35 25.56
CA GLU A 149 1.72 8.32 24.48
C GLU A 149 2.92 7.92 23.62
N ASP A 150 2.75 8.01 22.30
CA ASP A 150 3.87 7.84 21.35
C ASP A 150 4.89 9.00 21.46
N MET A 151 5.92 8.98 20.62
CA MET A 151 6.94 10.05 20.61
C MET A 151 6.42 11.38 20.07
N MET A 152 5.27 11.40 19.39
CA MET A 152 4.60 12.62 18.91
C MET A 152 3.55 13.15 19.90
N GLY A 153 3.30 12.44 21.01
CA GLY A 153 2.33 12.81 22.04
C GLY A 153 0.91 12.34 21.76
N LYS A 154 0.74 11.40 20.82
CA LYS A 154 -0.54 10.79 20.50
C LYS A 154 -0.87 9.71 21.51
N LYS A 155 -2.12 9.72 22.01
CA LYS A 155 -2.60 8.72 22.98
C LYS A 155 -2.87 7.40 22.30
N ILE A 156 -2.28 6.33 22.83
CA ILE A 156 -2.40 4.96 22.36
C ILE A 156 -2.99 4.11 23.48
N HIS A 157 -3.92 3.23 23.15
CA HIS A 157 -4.42 2.18 24.01
C HIS A 157 -4.04 0.82 23.43
N ARG A 158 -3.24 0.05 24.14
CA ARG A 158 -2.64 -1.20 23.65
C ARG A 158 -3.66 -2.21 23.11
N ASP A 159 -4.79 -2.36 23.82
CA ASP A 159 -5.82 -3.31 23.37
C ASP A 159 -6.54 -2.84 22.11
N THR A 160 -6.60 -1.53 21.83
CA THR A 160 -7.07 -1.01 20.53
C THR A 160 -6.15 -1.48 19.40
N VAL A 161 -4.83 -1.40 19.59
CA VAL A 161 -3.86 -1.91 18.62
C VAL A 161 -4.05 -3.41 18.38
N ARG A 162 -4.16 -4.21 19.48
CA ARG A 162 -4.36 -5.66 19.39
C ARG A 162 -5.66 -6.03 18.70
N GLU A 163 -6.77 -5.37 19.04
CA GLU A 163 -8.06 -5.64 18.41
C GLU A 163 -8.04 -5.35 16.91
N LYS A 164 -7.46 -4.23 16.49
CA LYS A 164 -7.28 -3.93 15.06
C LYS A 164 -6.38 -4.95 14.35
N ILE A 165 -5.34 -5.49 14.99
CA ILE A 165 -4.52 -6.59 14.46
C ILE A 165 -5.35 -7.85 14.25
N VAL A 166 -6.17 -8.24 15.23
CA VAL A 166 -7.06 -9.42 15.17
C VAL A 166 -8.06 -9.27 14.03
N GLN A 167 -8.69 -8.11 13.93
CA GLN A 167 -9.66 -7.81 12.86
C GLN A 167 -9.00 -7.83 11.48
N ALA A 168 -7.82 -7.23 11.32
CA ALA A 168 -7.05 -7.27 10.06
C ALA A 168 -6.82 -8.72 9.62
N LYS A 169 -6.32 -9.57 10.52
CA LYS A 169 -6.08 -11.00 10.23
C LYS A 169 -7.37 -11.74 9.87
N ARG A 170 -8.48 -11.46 10.59
CA ARG A 170 -9.80 -12.05 10.31
C ARG A 170 -10.26 -11.77 8.88
N TYR A 171 -9.97 -10.59 8.37
CA TYR A 171 -10.34 -10.18 7.01
C TYR A 171 -9.28 -10.51 5.94
N GLY A 172 -8.28 -11.34 6.27
CA GLY A 172 -7.24 -11.76 5.33
C GLY A 172 -6.21 -10.67 5.03
N MET A 173 -6.06 -9.68 5.92
CA MET A 173 -5.05 -8.64 5.81
C MET A 173 -3.82 -8.98 6.66
N LYS A 174 -2.66 -8.44 6.27
CA LYS A 174 -1.41 -8.48 7.05
C LYS A 174 -1.21 -7.17 7.81
N PRO A 175 -1.32 -7.18 9.15
CA PRO A 175 -0.97 -6.02 9.96
C PRO A 175 0.56 -5.89 10.04
N ILE A 176 1.07 -4.73 9.62
CA ILE A 176 2.51 -4.41 9.54
C ILE A 176 2.82 -3.29 10.54
N ALA A 177 3.74 -3.56 11.46
CA ALA A 177 4.17 -2.55 12.43
C ALA A 177 5.07 -1.50 11.78
N TYR A 178 4.78 -0.23 12.00
CA TYR A 178 5.74 0.84 11.73
C TYR A 178 6.92 0.72 12.70
N GLY A 179 8.14 0.85 12.19
CA GLY A 179 9.36 0.83 12.99
C GLY A 179 10.45 1.65 12.32
N ALA A 180 10.82 2.80 12.92
CA ALA A 180 11.93 3.62 12.44
C ALA A 180 13.27 2.89 12.66
N VAL A 181 14.10 2.82 11.60
CA VAL A 181 15.33 1.98 11.63
C VAL A 181 16.45 2.55 12.49
N TYR A 182 16.41 3.85 12.79
CA TYR A 182 17.49 4.51 13.51
C TYR A 182 17.03 5.59 14.51
N ALA A 183 15.73 5.67 14.81
CA ALA A 183 15.26 6.67 15.77
C ALA A 183 15.27 6.14 17.19
N ALA A 184 15.75 6.94 18.12
CA ALA A 184 15.68 6.67 19.53
C ALA A 184 15.21 7.89 20.33
N SER A 185 14.66 7.64 21.51
CA SER A 185 14.33 8.67 22.49
C SER A 185 15.60 9.34 23.05
N LYS A 186 15.43 10.51 23.64
CA LYS A 186 16.52 11.22 24.30
C LYS A 186 17.13 10.38 25.43
N GLU A 187 16.28 9.75 26.21
CA GLU A 187 16.66 8.91 27.35
C GLU A 187 17.53 7.73 26.92
N PHE A 188 17.19 7.08 25.81
CA PHE A 188 17.98 5.99 25.26
C PHE A 188 19.33 6.51 24.71
N TYR A 189 19.31 7.60 23.95
CA TYR A 189 20.53 8.24 23.44
C TYR A 189 21.50 8.62 24.56
N GLU A 190 21.00 9.21 25.66
CA GLU A 190 21.85 9.64 26.77
C GLU A 190 22.60 8.48 27.44
N GLN A 191 22.01 7.28 27.43
CA GLN A 191 22.62 6.05 27.94
C GLN A 191 23.57 5.38 26.94
N HIS A 192 23.38 5.64 25.64
CA HIS A 192 24.09 4.97 24.54
C HIS A 192 24.66 5.94 23.51
N ARG A 193 25.35 6.99 23.98
CA ARG A 193 25.85 8.07 23.12
C ARG A 193 26.78 7.58 22.02
N ASP A 194 27.58 6.57 22.27
CA ASP A 194 28.51 5.96 21.32
C ASP A 194 27.77 5.16 20.22
N TRP A 195 26.50 4.82 20.43
CA TRP A 195 25.65 4.14 19.43
C TRP A 195 24.92 5.11 18.50
N ALA A 196 25.10 6.41 18.60
CA ALA A 196 24.47 7.40 17.76
C ALA A 196 25.36 7.82 16.59
N PHE A 197 24.73 8.44 15.59
CA PHE A 197 25.43 9.12 14.51
C PHE A 197 25.63 10.61 14.79
N TYR A 198 26.76 11.13 14.33
CA TYR A 198 27.21 12.50 14.53
C TYR A 198 27.50 13.19 13.20
N ASN A 199 27.42 14.52 13.18
CA ASN A 199 27.91 15.32 12.07
C ASN A 199 29.45 15.52 12.17
N GLY A 200 30.05 16.19 11.18
CA GLY A 200 31.49 16.41 11.12
C GLY A 200 32.04 17.31 12.27
N ASN A 201 31.19 18.07 12.95
CA ASN A 201 31.54 18.89 14.08
C ASN A 201 31.45 18.14 15.43
N GLY A 202 30.91 16.91 15.38
CA GLY A 202 30.71 16.09 16.56
C GLY A 202 29.39 16.30 17.29
N ASP A 203 28.42 17.01 16.68
CA ASP A 203 27.06 17.12 17.19
C ASP A 203 26.25 15.89 16.76
N VAL A 204 25.38 15.41 17.64
CA VAL A 204 24.50 14.28 17.33
C VAL A 204 23.43 14.68 16.31
N PHE A 205 23.11 13.79 15.38
CA PHE A 205 21.94 13.98 14.53
C PHE A 205 20.65 13.74 15.31
N CYS A 206 19.73 14.71 15.25
CA CYS A 206 18.40 14.62 15.84
C CYS A 206 17.37 15.16 14.85
N PHE A 207 16.28 14.42 14.62
CA PHE A 207 15.18 14.83 13.75
C PHE A 207 14.08 15.44 14.60
N ILE A 208 13.60 16.64 14.19
CA ILE A 208 12.54 17.42 14.86
C ILE A 208 12.74 17.55 16.40
N ASP A 209 13.98 17.60 16.86
CA ASP A 209 14.37 17.69 18.29
C ASP A 209 13.83 16.56 19.19
N ARG A 210 13.46 15.41 18.60
CA ARG A 210 12.86 14.27 19.31
C ARG A 210 13.51 12.93 18.99
N PHE A 211 13.91 12.72 17.74
CA PHE A 211 14.38 11.42 17.26
C PHE A 211 15.89 11.46 17.06
N TYR A 212 16.62 10.89 17.99
CA TYR A 212 18.09 10.77 17.92
C TYR A 212 18.46 9.66 16.93
N ILE A 213 19.33 9.99 15.98
CA ILE A 213 19.67 9.05 14.90
C ILE A 213 20.77 8.10 15.36
N MET A 214 20.40 6.84 15.49
CA MET A 214 21.28 5.77 15.94
C MET A 214 22.09 5.18 14.79
N ASN A 215 23.26 4.65 15.14
CA ASN A 215 24.23 4.11 14.20
C ASN A 215 23.81 2.73 13.67
N ILE A 216 23.46 2.69 12.39
CA ILE A 216 23.09 1.44 11.67
C ILE A 216 24.28 0.76 10.98
N GLN A 217 25.51 1.18 11.23
CA GLN A 217 26.70 0.55 10.68
C GLN A 217 26.78 -0.93 11.10
N LYS A 218 27.29 -1.78 10.21
CA LYS A 218 27.49 -3.19 10.54
C LYS A 218 28.38 -3.36 11.78
N GLY A 219 27.91 -4.20 12.72
CA GLY A 219 28.57 -4.38 14.03
C GLY A 219 28.13 -3.37 15.11
N SER A 220 27.27 -2.40 14.79
CA SER A 220 26.70 -1.53 15.83
C SER A 220 25.75 -2.32 16.74
N PRO A 221 25.84 -2.15 18.07
CA PRO A 221 24.91 -2.78 19.01
C PRO A 221 23.45 -2.34 18.79
N TRP A 222 23.23 -1.17 18.19
CA TRP A 222 21.89 -0.71 17.82
C TRP A 222 21.16 -1.69 16.91
N ARG A 223 21.84 -2.36 15.95
CA ARG A 223 21.18 -3.34 15.05
C ARG A 223 20.56 -4.50 15.81
N SER A 224 21.29 -5.09 16.76
CA SER A 224 20.76 -6.17 17.59
C SER A 224 19.62 -5.71 18.49
N HIS A 225 19.74 -4.49 19.06
CA HIS A 225 18.67 -3.89 19.84
C HIS A 225 17.41 -3.68 19.00
N LEU A 226 17.55 -3.10 17.81
CA LEU A 226 16.44 -2.86 16.87
C LEU A 226 15.74 -4.17 16.48
N ALA A 227 16.52 -5.21 16.13
CA ALA A 227 15.99 -6.52 15.77
C ALA A 227 15.17 -7.13 16.92
N ALA A 228 15.66 -7.01 18.16
CA ALA A 228 14.94 -7.45 19.35
C ALA A 228 13.63 -6.67 19.58
N GLN A 229 13.61 -5.37 19.31
CA GLN A 229 12.37 -4.58 19.38
C GLN A 229 11.35 -5.02 18.32
N TYR A 230 11.79 -5.29 17.09
CA TYR A 230 10.93 -5.80 16.04
C TYR A 230 10.40 -7.21 16.35
N GLN A 231 11.23 -8.07 16.92
CA GLN A 231 10.81 -9.39 17.42
C GLN A 231 9.70 -9.25 18.48
N ASN A 232 9.86 -8.35 19.46
CA ASN A 232 8.81 -8.05 20.44
C ASN A 232 7.49 -7.59 19.79
N ALA A 233 7.55 -6.78 18.72
CA ALA A 233 6.35 -6.36 18.01
C ALA A 233 5.62 -7.56 17.37
N LEU A 234 6.33 -8.49 16.74
CA LEU A 234 5.73 -9.69 16.16
C LEU A 234 5.16 -10.63 17.24
N GLU A 235 5.95 -10.96 18.26
CA GLU A 235 5.61 -11.97 19.26
C GLU A 235 4.55 -11.48 20.26
N LYS A 236 4.72 -10.27 20.82
CA LYS A 236 3.87 -9.76 21.89
C LYS A 236 2.59 -9.08 21.38
N MET A 237 2.64 -8.45 20.20
CA MET A 237 1.48 -7.77 19.63
C MET A 237 0.82 -8.58 18.52
N GLY A 238 1.55 -9.46 17.85
CA GLY A 238 1.01 -10.30 16.79
C GLY A 238 1.05 -9.69 15.40
N PHE A 239 1.92 -8.73 15.15
CA PHE A 239 2.13 -8.21 13.81
C PHE A 239 2.65 -9.30 12.85
N ALA A 240 2.40 -9.14 11.55
CA ALA A 240 2.86 -10.05 10.52
C ALA A 240 4.21 -9.64 9.91
N GLY A 241 4.67 -8.44 10.21
CA GLY A 241 5.92 -7.90 9.68
C GLY A 241 6.16 -6.46 10.11
N ILE A 242 7.20 -5.85 9.52
CA ILE A 242 7.66 -4.51 9.87
C ILE A 242 7.75 -3.63 8.62
N HIS A 243 7.22 -2.42 8.71
CA HIS A 243 7.55 -1.31 7.82
C HIS A 243 8.76 -0.58 8.40
N MET A 244 9.93 -0.84 7.84
CA MET A 244 11.20 -0.26 8.24
C MET A 244 11.31 1.15 7.67
N ASP A 245 11.08 2.17 8.48
CA ASP A 245 11.05 3.55 8.04
C ASP A 245 12.38 4.28 8.20
N THR A 246 12.64 5.19 7.28
CA THR A 246 13.77 6.13 7.32
C THR A 246 13.28 7.56 7.10
N TYR A 247 14.08 8.55 7.50
CA TYR A 247 13.77 9.97 7.28
C TYR A 247 14.48 10.56 6.04
N GLY A 248 15.12 9.69 5.23
CA GLY A 248 15.86 10.14 4.05
C GLY A 248 17.15 10.92 4.35
N PHE A 249 17.54 11.03 5.61
CA PHE A 249 18.78 11.67 6.07
C PHE A 249 19.27 11.02 7.38
N PRO A 250 20.54 11.25 7.80
CA PRO A 250 21.63 11.81 7.00
C PRO A 250 22.06 10.85 5.88
N LYS A 251 22.60 11.39 4.78
CA LYS A 251 23.21 10.56 3.72
C LYS A 251 24.58 10.03 4.14
N THR A 252 25.29 10.83 4.93
CA THR A 252 26.60 10.56 5.50
C THR A 252 26.63 11.02 6.94
N ALA A 253 27.23 10.23 7.80
CA ALA A 253 27.37 10.53 9.22
C ALA A 253 28.74 10.08 9.74
N PHE A 254 29.04 10.36 11.00
CA PHE A 254 30.21 9.86 11.70
C PHE A 254 29.80 8.93 12.84
N SER A 255 30.45 7.79 12.90
CA SER A 255 30.34 6.80 13.98
C SER A 255 31.35 7.10 15.08
N ARG A 256 31.00 6.84 16.35
CA ARG A 256 31.91 6.86 17.50
C ARG A 256 32.09 5.46 18.12
N LEU A 257 31.71 4.43 17.41
CA LEU A 257 31.87 3.05 17.89
C LEU A 257 33.34 2.76 18.18
N GLU A 258 33.60 2.06 19.30
CA GLU A 258 34.94 1.68 19.74
C GLU A 258 35.91 2.86 19.89
N GLY A 259 35.40 4.07 20.17
CA GLY A 259 36.20 5.29 20.31
C GLY A 259 36.80 5.84 19.01
N ARG A 260 36.39 5.30 17.85
CA ARG A 260 36.82 5.79 16.53
C ARG A 260 35.86 6.84 16.02
N PHE A 261 36.37 7.81 15.26
CA PHE A 261 35.55 8.80 14.58
C PHE A 261 35.62 8.55 13.06
N GLU A 262 34.72 7.70 12.57
CA GLU A 262 34.75 7.19 11.20
C GLU A 262 33.55 7.69 10.39
N ARG A 263 33.79 8.04 9.13
CA ARG A 263 32.74 8.45 8.19
C ARG A 263 31.99 7.24 7.66
N VAL A 264 30.66 7.28 7.75
CA VAL A 264 29.75 6.23 7.28
C VAL A 264 28.83 6.78 6.21
N ALA A 265 28.70 6.07 5.08
CA ALA A 265 27.71 6.33 4.05
C ALA A 265 26.51 5.41 4.29
N LEU A 266 25.39 5.96 4.80
CA LEU A 266 24.27 5.16 5.28
C LEU A 266 23.67 4.25 4.20
N GLN A 267 23.66 4.69 2.95
CA GLN A 267 23.13 3.86 1.86
C GLN A 267 23.76 2.46 1.77
N LYS A 268 25.03 2.32 2.13
CA LYS A 268 25.75 1.05 2.10
C LYS A 268 25.40 0.11 3.25
N GLU A 269 24.74 0.65 4.28
CA GLU A 269 24.41 -0.09 5.48
C GLU A 269 23.00 -0.68 5.47
N PHE A 270 22.05 -0.05 4.76
CA PHE A 270 20.65 -0.45 4.80
C PHE A 270 20.39 -1.86 4.27
N GLY A 271 21.04 -2.27 3.18
CA GLY A 271 20.84 -3.61 2.63
C GLY A 271 21.20 -4.71 3.64
N SER A 272 22.39 -4.61 4.25
CA SER A 272 22.81 -5.57 5.27
C SER A 272 21.95 -5.50 6.55
N LEU A 273 21.46 -4.32 6.93
CA LEU A 273 20.53 -4.17 8.04
C LEU A 273 19.21 -4.91 7.78
N ILE A 274 18.64 -4.77 6.58
CA ILE A 274 17.42 -5.49 6.17
C ILE A 274 17.62 -7.00 6.29
N ASP A 275 18.75 -7.52 5.79
CA ASP A 275 19.03 -8.95 5.82
C ASP A 275 19.27 -9.46 7.23
N GLU A 276 19.99 -8.72 8.08
CA GLU A 276 20.20 -9.07 9.50
C GLU A 276 18.87 -9.08 10.27
N VAL A 277 18.01 -8.07 10.07
CA VAL A 277 16.67 -8.03 10.67
C VAL A 277 15.83 -9.21 10.17
N SER A 278 15.83 -9.47 8.86
CA SER A 278 15.08 -10.59 8.28
C SER A 278 15.52 -11.93 8.89
N ALA A 279 16.82 -12.17 9.03
CA ALA A 279 17.36 -13.38 9.62
C ALA A 279 16.93 -13.53 11.10
N ALA A 280 17.10 -12.47 11.90
CA ALA A 280 16.72 -12.48 13.32
C ALA A 280 15.23 -12.76 13.52
N LEU A 281 14.36 -12.16 12.71
CA LEU A 281 12.92 -12.40 12.80
C LEU A 281 12.52 -13.80 12.31
N THR A 282 13.22 -14.36 11.33
CA THR A 282 12.97 -15.73 10.83
C THR A 282 13.29 -16.79 11.88
N GLU A 283 14.27 -16.55 12.76
CA GLU A 283 14.61 -17.44 13.87
C GLU A 283 13.44 -17.65 14.85
N THR A 284 12.46 -16.73 14.88
CA THR A 284 11.22 -16.89 15.66
C THR A 284 10.24 -17.92 15.09
N GLY A 285 10.56 -18.52 13.93
CA GLY A 285 9.72 -19.50 13.24
C GLY A 285 8.66 -18.90 12.31
N GLN A 286 8.69 -17.59 12.08
CA GLN A 286 7.80 -16.90 11.14
C GLN A 286 8.62 -16.22 10.05
N GLU A 287 8.22 -16.37 8.79
CA GLU A 287 8.76 -15.55 7.70
C GLU A 287 8.19 -14.12 7.80
N PRO A 288 9.01 -13.11 8.18
CA PRO A 288 8.52 -11.77 8.39
C PRO A 288 8.17 -11.07 7.08
N PHE A 289 7.12 -10.26 7.10
CA PHE A 289 6.76 -9.40 5.99
C PHE A 289 7.47 -8.05 6.14
N LEU A 290 8.62 -7.87 5.50
CA LEU A 290 9.40 -6.65 5.58
C LEU A 290 9.15 -5.73 4.40
N VAL A 291 8.97 -4.45 4.68
CA VAL A 291 8.94 -3.34 3.72
C VAL A 291 9.94 -2.29 4.19
N PHE A 292 10.73 -1.73 3.29
CA PHE A 292 11.70 -0.68 3.61
C PHE A 292 11.35 0.60 2.87
N ASN A 293 11.29 1.73 3.58
CA ASN A 293 10.97 3.03 3.00
C ASN A 293 12.19 3.67 2.32
N ASN A 294 12.11 3.83 1.00
CA ASN A 294 13.06 4.59 0.19
C ASN A 294 12.56 6.03 0.03
N VAL A 295 12.89 6.90 0.98
CA VAL A 295 12.45 8.30 1.00
C VAL A 295 13.05 9.08 -0.16
N GLY A 296 12.20 9.65 -1.02
CA GLY A 296 12.67 10.35 -2.22
C GLY A 296 13.45 9.44 -3.18
N ASN A 297 13.04 8.15 -3.28
CA ASN A 297 13.72 7.11 -4.09
C ASN A 297 15.14 6.73 -3.62
N TRP A 298 15.56 7.19 -2.44
CA TRP A 298 16.89 6.89 -1.90
C TRP A 298 16.82 5.95 -0.69
N PRO A 299 17.64 4.91 -0.62
CA PRO A 299 18.60 4.40 -1.61
C PRO A 299 18.08 3.14 -2.32
N VAL A 300 17.05 3.26 -3.16
CA VAL A 300 16.34 2.12 -3.78
C VAL A 300 17.29 1.12 -4.48
N SER A 301 18.36 1.60 -5.12
CA SER A 301 19.35 0.74 -5.76
C SER A 301 20.07 -0.21 -4.81
N GLU A 302 20.22 0.20 -3.56
CA GLU A 302 20.94 -0.56 -2.52
C GLU A 302 20.01 -1.46 -1.69
N THR A 303 18.70 -1.24 -1.75
CA THR A 303 17.74 -1.91 -0.85
C THR A 303 16.77 -2.86 -1.58
N ALA A 304 16.42 -2.55 -2.83
CA ALA A 304 15.38 -3.26 -3.56
C ALA A 304 15.62 -4.77 -3.70
N CYS A 305 16.88 -5.20 -3.85
CA CYS A 305 17.25 -6.61 -4.02
C CYS A 305 17.36 -7.41 -2.72
N HIS A 306 17.35 -6.74 -1.56
CA HIS A 306 17.46 -7.38 -0.25
C HIS A 306 16.14 -8.02 0.22
N ASN A 307 16.09 -8.58 1.43
CA ASN A 307 14.97 -9.38 1.95
C ASN A 307 13.72 -8.54 2.31
N VAL A 308 13.24 -7.71 1.38
CA VAL A 308 11.96 -7.00 1.44
C VAL A 308 10.93 -7.66 0.52
N LYS A 309 9.65 -7.61 0.89
CA LYS A 309 8.55 -8.20 0.12
C LYS A 309 8.02 -7.28 -0.99
N ALA A 310 8.32 -5.99 -0.91
CA ALA A 310 7.97 -4.98 -1.90
C ALA A 310 9.05 -3.91 -1.98
N VAL A 311 9.17 -3.25 -3.12
CA VAL A 311 9.90 -1.99 -3.24
C VAL A 311 8.95 -0.86 -2.89
N TYR A 312 9.20 -0.20 -1.77
CA TYR A 312 8.38 0.92 -1.32
C TYR A 312 9.14 2.23 -1.51
N ILE A 313 8.50 3.20 -2.14
CA ILE A 313 9.08 4.52 -2.43
C ILE A 313 8.14 5.59 -1.89
N GLU A 314 8.65 6.41 -1.01
CA GLU A 314 7.99 7.63 -0.58
C GLU A 314 8.36 8.77 -1.54
N VAL A 315 7.35 9.34 -2.20
CA VAL A 315 7.56 10.29 -3.29
C VAL A 315 7.71 11.72 -2.74
N TRP A 316 8.89 12.30 -2.95
CA TRP A 316 9.24 13.67 -2.55
C TRP A 316 9.86 14.45 -3.71
N PRO A 317 9.95 15.78 -3.64
CA PRO A 317 10.71 16.55 -4.61
C PRO A 317 12.11 15.95 -4.87
N PRO A 318 12.57 15.92 -6.12
CA PRO A 318 12.08 16.65 -7.29
C PRO A 318 11.00 15.93 -8.13
N TYR A 319 10.38 14.87 -7.64
CA TYR A 319 9.41 14.05 -8.37
C TYR A 319 7.99 14.68 -8.30
N GLU A 320 7.77 15.77 -9.04
CA GLU A 320 6.57 16.62 -8.95
C GLU A 320 5.60 16.46 -10.13
N ARG A 321 5.89 15.53 -11.07
CA ARG A 321 5.07 15.32 -12.28
C ARG A 321 4.63 13.87 -12.38
N TYR A 322 3.49 13.62 -13.03
CA TYR A 322 3.02 12.27 -13.30
C TYR A 322 4.04 11.42 -14.07
N PHE A 323 4.79 12.04 -14.99
CA PHE A 323 5.87 11.33 -15.70
C PHE A 323 6.99 10.85 -14.75
N HIS A 324 7.33 11.60 -13.71
CA HIS A 324 8.28 11.16 -12.69
C HIS A 324 7.77 9.91 -11.95
N ILE A 325 6.46 9.83 -11.67
CA ILE A 325 5.83 8.62 -11.07
C ILE A 325 6.09 7.39 -11.97
N LYS A 326 5.84 7.53 -13.27
CA LYS A 326 6.16 6.47 -14.25
C LYS A 326 7.64 6.08 -14.20
N GLN A 327 8.56 7.05 -14.18
CA GLN A 327 10.00 6.78 -14.12
C GLN A 327 10.42 6.03 -12.86
N LEU A 328 9.93 6.44 -11.68
CA LEU A 328 10.18 5.76 -10.41
C LEU A 328 9.72 4.29 -10.44
N ILE A 329 8.53 4.05 -10.97
CA ILE A 329 7.98 2.69 -11.09
C ILE A 329 8.83 1.83 -12.01
N LEU A 330 9.17 2.33 -13.20
CA LEU A 330 9.97 1.58 -14.17
C LEU A 330 11.39 1.30 -13.67
N GLU A 331 12.01 2.24 -12.96
CA GLU A 331 13.31 2.04 -12.31
C GLU A 331 13.23 0.93 -11.27
N ALA A 332 12.27 1.02 -10.34
CA ALA A 332 12.08 0.04 -9.29
C ALA A 332 11.81 -1.38 -9.85
N ARG A 333 10.93 -1.49 -10.85
CA ARG A 333 10.64 -2.77 -11.52
C ARG A 333 11.87 -3.38 -12.16
N ARG A 334 12.69 -2.59 -12.86
CA ARG A 334 13.96 -3.05 -13.46
C ARG A 334 14.95 -3.57 -12.42
N LEU A 335 15.10 -2.88 -11.27
CA LEU A 335 16.01 -3.30 -10.21
C LEU A 335 15.67 -4.68 -9.65
N VAL A 336 14.40 -5.00 -9.54
CA VAL A 336 13.93 -6.29 -9.02
C VAL A 336 13.53 -7.29 -10.12
N GLN A 337 13.74 -6.96 -11.38
CA GLN A 337 13.37 -7.79 -12.54
C GLN A 337 11.89 -8.25 -12.45
N ASP A 338 11.02 -7.32 -12.11
CA ASP A 338 9.57 -7.54 -11.92
C ASP A 338 9.18 -8.65 -10.92
N ARG A 339 10.10 -9.07 -10.05
CA ARG A 339 9.88 -10.15 -9.06
C ARG A 339 9.24 -9.68 -7.76
N LYS A 340 9.19 -8.37 -7.52
CA LYS A 340 8.57 -7.76 -6.33
C LYS A 340 7.61 -6.67 -6.76
N PRO A 341 6.46 -6.53 -6.07
CA PRO A 341 5.57 -5.39 -6.30
C PRO A 341 6.25 -4.08 -5.91
N VAL A 342 5.83 -3.01 -6.58
CA VAL A 342 6.25 -1.64 -6.28
C VAL A 342 5.09 -0.91 -5.65
N ILE A 343 5.34 -0.23 -4.53
CA ILE A 343 4.36 0.57 -3.79
C ILE A 343 4.86 2.01 -3.73
N LEU A 344 4.01 2.96 -4.10
CA LEU A 344 4.30 4.38 -3.97
C LEU A 344 3.45 5.01 -2.87
N ALA A 345 4.07 5.69 -1.92
CA ALA A 345 3.43 6.69 -1.07
C ALA A 345 3.53 8.05 -1.77
N ALA A 346 2.51 8.38 -2.54
CA ALA A 346 2.41 9.62 -3.27
C ALA A 346 1.26 10.45 -2.67
N TYR A 347 1.61 11.54 -2.00
CA TYR A 347 0.70 12.31 -1.16
C TYR A 347 -0.28 13.15 -1.97
N LEU A 348 -1.53 13.17 -1.52
CA LEU A 348 -2.62 13.92 -2.15
C LEU A 348 -2.91 15.22 -1.38
N GLU A 349 -1.98 16.15 -1.41
CA GLU A 349 -2.11 17.48 -0.79
C GLU A 349 -3.39 18.23 -1.20
N PRO A 350 -3.97 18.05 -2.42
CA PRO A 350 -5.24 18.68 -2.77
C PRO A 350 -6.38 18.44 -1.77
N PHE A 351 -6.42 17.31 -1.08
CA PHE A 351 -7.42 17.07 -0.02
C PHE A 351 -7.29 18.01 1.19
N ARG A 352 -6.20 18.76 1.30
CA ARG A 352 -6.00 19.77 2.35
C ARG A 352 -6.31 21.18 1.89
N LYS A 353 -6.10 21.48 0.61
CA LYS A 353 -6.03 22.84 0.09
C LYS A 353 -7.10 23.17 -0.95
N GLU A 354 -7.59 22.16 -1.67
CA GLU A 354 -8.48 22.36 -2.80
C GLU A 354 -9.92 22.01 -2.45
N ASP A 355 -10.82 22.33 -3.36
CA ASP A 355 -12.20 21.85 -3.24
C ASP A 355 -12.27 20.33 -3.46
N GLY A 356 -13.34 19.71 -2.96
CA GLY A 356 -13.50 18.27 -2.99
C GLY A 356 -13.50 17.68 -4.41
N LEU A 357 -13.88 18.44 -5.43
CA LEU A 357 -13.93 17.99 -6.83
C LEU A 357 -12.52 17.89 -7.41
N LEU A 358 -11.67 18.92 -7.23
CA LEU A 358 -10.27 18.90 -7.67
C LEU A 358 -9.48 17.81 -6.95
N ALA A 359 -9.68 17.66 -5.65
CA ALA A 359 -9.08 16.59 -4.86
C ALA A 359 -9.48 15.19 -5.38
N ALA A 360 -10.77 15.00 -5.72
CA ALA A 360 -11.27 13.75 -6.28
C ALA A 360 -10.64 13.43 -7.65
N TYR A 361 -10.47 14.42 -8.52
CA TYR A 361 -9.79 14.24 -9.80
C TYR A 361 -8.31 13.91 -9.61
N ALA A 362 -7.62 14.60 -8.69
CA ALA A 362 -6.22 14.32 -8.38
C ALA A 362 -6.03 12.86 -7.91
N ALA A 363 -6.91 12.34 -7.04
CA ALA A 363 -6.86 10.95 -6.60
C ALA A 363 -7.05 9.95 -7.75
N ARG A 364 -8.03 10.20 -8.63
CA ARG A 364 -8.32 9.34 -9.79
C ARG A 364 -7.15 9.29 -10.76
N ILE A 365 -6.61 10.45 -11.14
CA ILE A 365 -5.51 10.55 -12.10
C ILE A 365 -4.26 9.89 -11.53
N LEU A 366 -3.88 10.21 -10.28
CA LEU A 366 -2.70 9.65 -9.66
C LEU A 366 -2.79 8.12 -9.55
N MET A 367 -3.93 7.58 -9.12
CA MET A 367 -4.14 6.14 -9.06
C MET A 367 -4.09 5.51 -10.44
N ALA A 368 -4.71 6.12 -11.47
CA ALA A 368 -4.65 5.63 -12.84
C ALA A 368 -3.21 5.57 -13.37
N VAL A 369 -2.40 6.61 -13.10
CA VAL A 369 -0.98 6.64 -13.48
C VAL A 369 -0.18 5.53 -12.80
N ILE A 370 -0.36 5.34 -11.50
CA ILE A 370 0.38 4.32 -10.73
C ILE A 370 0.01 2.91 -11.20
N VAL A 371 -1.28 2.61 -11.27
CA VAL A 371 -1.79 1.29 -11.67
C VAL A 371 -1.43 0.95 -13.11
N SER A 372 -1.58 1.90 -14.04
CA SER A 372 -1.25 1.69 -15.45
C SER A 372 0.21 1.34 -15.71
N ASN A 373 1.11 1.72 -14.81
CA ASN A 373 2.52 1.39 -14.86
C ASN A 373 2.91 0.16 -14.01
N GLY A 374 1.92 -0.55 -13.43
CA GLY A 374 2.13 -1.81 -12.72
C GLY A 374 2.64 -1.63 -11.28
N ALA A 375 2.24 -0.56 -10.60
CA ALA A 375 2.53 -0.33 -9.19
C ALA A 375 1.25 -0.13 -8.38
N TYR A 376 1.39 -0.16 -7.05
CA TYR A 376 0.31 0.07 -6.09
C TYR A 376 0.47 1.42 -5.42
N HIS A 377 -0.63 2.07 -5.12
CA HIS A 377 -0.65 3.36 -4.43
C HIS A 377 -1.03 3.17 -2.96
N LEU A 378 -0.19 3.62 -2.05
CA LEU A 378 -0.58 3.81 -0.66
C LEU A 378 -1.36 5.12 -0.56
N LEU A 379 -2.67 5.03 -0.60
CA LEU A 379 -3.61 6.15 -0.59
C LEU A 379 -4.47 6.16 0.66
N LEU A 380 -5.04 4.99 1.01
CA LEU A 380 -6.18 4.87 1.90
C LEU A 380 -5.77 4.48 3.32
N GLY A 381 -6.41 5.14 4.29
CA GLY A 381 -6.43 4.76 5.68
C GLY A 381 -7.83 4.47 6.20
N GLU A 382 -7.93 4.34 7.51
CA GLU A 382 -9.19 4.11 8.20
C GLU A 382 -10.20 5.24 8.00
N ASN A 383 -11.50 4.91 8.00
CA ASN A 383 -12.60 5.87 7.93
C ASN A 383 -12.54 6.83 6.71
N ASN A 384 -12.18 6.31 5.53
CA ASN A 384 -11.94 7.08 4.31
C ASN A 384 -10.79 8.10 4.44
N ALA A 385 -9.84 7.86 5.35
CA ALA A 385 -8.62 8.65 5.47
C ALA A 385 -7.80 8.58 4.17
N VAL A 386 -7.20 9.73 3.82
CA VAL A 386 -6.33 9.90 2.66
C VAL A 386 -4.99 10.43 3.11
N LEU A 387 -3.92 9.82 2.63
CA LEU A 387 -2.55 10.29 2.84
C LEU A 387 -2.29 11.59 2.08
N THR A 388 -2.04 12.65 2.84
CA THR A 388 -1.81 14.00 2.30
C THR A 388 -0.42 14.54 2.59
N GLN A 389 0.34 13.87 3.46
CA GLN A 389 1.72 14.21 3.84
C GLN A 389 2.42 13.03 4.53
N GLY A 390 3.72 13.19 4.83
CA GLY A 390 4.56 12.14 5.43
C GLY A 390 4.23 11.77 6.87
N TYR A 391 3.55 12.63 7.63
CA TYR A 391 3.02 12.28 8.95
C TYR A 391 1.60 11.73 8.83
N TYR A 392 1.44 10.43 8.92
CA TYR A 392 0.16 9.73 8.68
C TYR A 392 -0.90 9.98 9.76
N GLY A 393 -0.49 10.45 10.95
CA GLY A 393 -1.41 10.90 11.99
C GLY A 393 -2.17 12.18 11.66
N ASP A 394 -1.74 12.92 10.63
CA ASP A 394 -2.35 14.13 10.12
C ASP A 394 -2.84 13.92 8.67
N TYR A 395 -3.83 13.05 8.53
CA TYR A 395 -4.49 12.72 7.27
C TYR A 395 -5.69 13.64 7.00
N SER A 396 -6.22 13.61 5.78
CA SER A 396 -7.51 14.21 5.41
C SER A 396 -8.55 13.11 5.20
N LEU A 397 -9.84 13.48 5.04
CA LEU A 397 -10.92 12.55 4.79
C LEU A 397 -11.47 12.74 3.36
N MET A 398 -11.77 11.65 2.68
CA MET A 398 -12.59 11.67 1.47
C MET A 398 -14.08 11.77 1.82
N GLY A 399 -14.83 12.56 1.06
CA GLY A 399 -16.28 12.49 1.07
C GLY A 399 -16.79 11.14 0.52
N GLU A 400 -18.01 10.76 0.91
CA GLU A 400 -18.60 9.46 0.55
C GLU A 400 -18.67 9.20 -0.96
N GLU A 401 -18.98 10.22 -1.77
CA GLU A 401 -19.02 10.09 -3.22
C GLU A 401 -17.65 9.75 -3.81
N THR A 402 -16.60 10.45 -3.38
CA THR A 402 -15.22 10.17 -3.81
C THR A 402 -14.77 8.78 -3.35
N ALA A 403 -15.09 8.42 -2.10
CA ALA A 403 -14.81 7.12 -1.53
C ALA A 403 -15.46 5.98 -2.34
N ALA A 404 -16.74 6.13 -2.73
CA ALA A 404 -17.44 5.16 -3.57
C ALA A 404 -16.82 5.05 -4.97
N VAL A 405 -16.34 6.15 -5.55
CA VAL A 405 -15.62 6.12 -6.83
C VAL A 405 -14.29 5.40 -6.68
N MET A 406 -13.50 5.72 -5.65
CA MET A 406 -12.20 5.08 -5.42
C MET A 406 -12.36 3.57 -5.18
N ARG A 407 -13.41 3.15 -4.48
CA ARG A 407 -13.72 1.72 -4.32
C ARG A 407 -13.88 1.02 -5.68
N ARG A 408 -14.62 1.62 -6.62
CA ARG A 408 -14.75 1.07 -7.99
C ARG A 408 -13.42 1.01 -8.74
N TYR A 409 -12.50 1.93 -8.47
CA TYR A 409 -11.13 1.86 -9.01
C TYR A 409 -10.37 0.65 -8.48
N TYR A 410 -10.50 0.32 -7.20
CA TYR A 410 -9.92 -0.91 -6.63
C TYR A 410 -10.58 -2.17 -7.20
N ASP A 411 -11.91 -2.21 -7.34
CA ASP A 411 -12.60 -3.32 -8.02
C ASP A 411 -12.10 -3.51 -9.45
N PHE A 412 -11.96 -2.42 -10.21
CA PHE A 412 -11.44 -2.43 -11.58
C PHE A 412 -10.00 -2.93 -11.63
N MET A 413 -9.15 -2.43 -10.76
CA MET A 413 -7.76 -2.86 -10.65
C MET A 413 -7.64 -4.36 -10.38
N LEU A 414 -8.48 -4.89 -9.47
CA LEU A 414 -8.49 -6.32 -9.17
C LEU A 414 -9.03 -7.15 -10.31
N ARG A 415 -10.15 -6.74 -10.92
CA ARG A 415 -10.71 -7.46 -12.07
C ARG A 415 -9.69 -7.68 -13.18
N TYR A 416 -8.85 -6.67 -13.44
CA TYR A 416 -7.84 -6.68 -14.50
C TYR A 416 -6.41 -6.84 -13.97
N LEU A 417 -6.25 -7.46 -12.80
CA LEU A 417 -4.97 -7.69 -12.13
C LEU A 417 -3.94 -8.32 -13.08
N ASN A 418 -4.36 -9.32 -13.86
CA ASN A 418 -3.51 -10.02 -14.83
C ASN A 418 -2.97 -9.13 -15.96
N LEU A 419 -3.65 -8.01 -16.27
CA LEU A 419 -3.19 -7.07 -17.29
C LEU A 419 -2.26 -6.01 -16.70
N PHE A 420 -2.60 -5.47 -15.52
CA PHE A 420 -1.81 -4.38 -14.93
C PHE A 420 -0.51 -4.84 -14.28
N TYR A 421 -0.52 -6.03 -13.67
CA TYR A 421 0.57 -6.50 -12.80
C TYR A 421 1.25 -7.76 -13.31
N ASP A 422 1.01 -8.15 -14.57
CA ASP A 422 1.77 -9.21 -15.23
C ASP A 422 3.26 -8.79 -15.26
N PRO A 423 4.17 -9.59 -14.69
CA PRO A 423 5.61 -9.29 -14.70
C PRO A 423 6.22 -9.26 -16.12
N GLU A 424 5.57 -9.95 -17.10
CA GLU A 424 6.03 -9.96 -18.49
C GLU A 424 5.61 -8.70 -19.27
N MET A 425 4.67 -7.89 -18.73
CA MET A 425 4.21 -6.67 -19.39
C MET A 425 5.31 -5.59 -19.42
N THR A 426 5.80 -5.28 -20.61
CA THR A 426 6.83 -4.29 -20.85
C THR A 426 6.24 -3.03 -21.51
N ASP A 427 6.71 -1.84 -21.11
CA ASP A 427 6.34 -0.59 -21.78
C ASP A 427 7.02 -0.50 -23.14
N VAL A 428 6.20 -0.53 -24.19
CA VAL A 428 6.60 -0.44 -25.59
C VAL A 428 6.05 0.82 -26.27
N THR A 429 5.62 1.80 -25.50
CA THR A 429 4.99 3.03 -26.02
C THR A 429 5.83 3.65 -27.13
N MET A 430 7.13 3.89 -26.89
CA MET A 430 8.01 4.53 -27.83
C MET A 430 8.41 3.64 -29.01
N THR A 431 8.14 2.34 -28.96
CA THR A 431 8.29 1.43 -30.08
C THR A 431 7.20 1.63 -31.14
N HIS A 432 6.00 1.97 -30.70
CA HIS A 432 4.80 2.09 -31.56
C HIS A 432 4.36 3.53 -31.78
N MET A 433 4.69 4.44 -30.86
CA MET A 433 4.28 5.84 -30.90
C MET A 433 5.44 6.76 -30.46
N GLY A 434 5.67 7.81 -31.18
CA GLY A 434 6.69 8.80 -30.85
C GLY A 434 7.86 8.80 -31.80
N TRP A 435 8.56 9.93 -31.91
CA TRP A 435 9.57 10.22 -32.93
C TRP A 435 9.02 9.91 -34.32
N ASP A 436 9.69 9.05 -35.05
CA ASP A 436 9.32 8.61 -36.39
C ASP A 436 8.46 7.32 -36.40
N ASN A 437 8.00 6.83 -35.23
CA ASN A 437 7.15 5.66 -35.11
C ASN A 437 5.67 6.07 -35.18
N TYR A 438 4.99 5.68 -36.24
CA TYR A 438 3.61 6.07 -36.54
C TYR A 438 2.66 4.87 -36.65
N GLU A 439 2.95 3.76 -36.02
CA GLU A 439 2.09 2.57 -36.06
C GLU A 439 0.73 2.84 -35.39
N TYR A 440 0.74 3.65 -34.31
CA TYR A 440 -0.45 4.14 -33.66
C TYR A 440 -0.49 5.67 -33.68
N GLN A 441 -1.59 6.23 -34.10
CA GLN A 441 -1.83 7.66 -34.08
C GLN A 441 -3.17 7.93 -33.40
N CYS A 442 -3.22 8.90 -32.53
CA CYS A 442 -4.42 9.36 -31.87
C CYS A 442 -4.58 10.86 -32.08
N GLY A 443 -5.80 11.27 -32.42
CA GLY A 443 -6.15 12.66 -32.58
C GLY A 443 -7.67 12.82 -32.60
N ALA A 444 -8.19 14.01 -32.34
CA ALA A 444 -9.58 14.33 -32.60
C ALA A 444 -9.78 14.59 -34.10
N GLU A 445 -10.98 14.34 -34.61
CA GLU A 445 -11.33 14.61 -36.01
C GLU A 445 -11.12 16.07 -36.40
N ASP A 446 -11.32 17.01 -35.45
CA ASP A 446 -11.09 18.43 -35.60
C ASP A 446 -9.65 18.89 -35.38
N GLY A 447 -8.72 17.95 -35.11
CA GLY A 447 -7.32 18.22 -34.84
C GLY A 447 -7.01 18.88 -33.49
N THR A 448 -7.99 18.99 -32.58
CA THR A 448 -7.83 19.69 -31.30
C THR A 448 -7.21 18.81 -30.21
N ALA A 449 -7.40 17.49 -30.26
CA ALA A 449 -6.82 16.57 -29.28
C ALA A 449 -5.42 16.14 -29.71
N CYS A 450 -4.45 16.48 -28.86
CA CYS A 450 -3.07 16.01 -28.98
C CYS A 450 -2.81 14.85 -28.00
N TRP A 451 -1.91 13.95 -28.36
CA TRP A 451 -1.46 12.90 -27.48
C TRP A 451 -0.01 13.12 -27.02
N SER A 452 0.37 12.48 -25.93
CA SER A 452 1.74 12.46 -25.43
C SER A 452 2.04 11.12 -24.74
N ALA A 453 3.28 10.67 -24.82
CA ALA A 453 3.79 9.54 -24.03
C ALA A 453 4.33 9.98 -22.65
N TYR A 454 4.30 11.29 -22.35
CA TYR A 454 5.01 11.90 -21.22
C TYR A 454 4.09 12.50 -20.14
N GLY A 455 2.77 12.28 -20.22
CA GLY A 455 1.82 12.81 -19.23
C GLY A 455 1.78 14.32 -19.16
N GLU A 456 1.70 14.99 -20.33
CA GLU A 456 1.64 16.43 -20.44
C GLU A 456 0.21 16.94 -20.25
N SER A 457 0.07 18.05 -19.53
CA SER A 457 -1.20 18.76 -19.36
C SER A 457 -1.80 19.15 -20.72
N GLY A 458 -3.12 19.11 -20.86
CA GLY A 458 -3.83 19.43 -22.08
C GLY A 458 -3.76 18.36 -23.17
N LYS A 459 -3.21 17.18 -22.87
CA LYS A 459 -3.07 16.09 -23.83
C LYS A 459 -3.66 14.77 -23.33
N LEU A 460 -3.92 13.86 -24.26
CA LEU A 460 -4.22 12.47 -23.96
C LEU A 460 -2.90 11.73 -23.73
N TRP A 461 -2.69 11.25 -22.51
CA TRP A 461 -1.51 10.43 -22.20
C TRP A 461 -1.75 8.99 -22.61
N ILE A 462 -0.89 8.47 -23.49
CA ILE A 462 -0.98 7.11 -23.99
C ILE A 462 0.21 6.30 -23.46
N THR A 463 -0.08 5.13 -22.95
CA THR A 463 0.91 4.12 -22.60
C THR A 463 0.53 2.80 -23.27
N ILE A 464 1.49 2.18 -23.93
CA ILE A 464 1.33 0.85 -24.57
C ILE A 464 2.23 -0.11 -23.83
N ARG A 465 1.64 -1.18 -23.28
CA ARG A 465 2.37 -2.29 -22.66
C ARG A 465 2.07 -3.57 -23.41
N GLU A 466 3.07 -4.44 -23.50
CA GLU A 466 2.98 -5.69 -24.27
C GLU A 466 3.61 -6.86 -23.51
N SER A 467 2.95 -8.00 -23.57
CA SER A 467 3.49 -9.31 -23.20
C SER A 467 3.16 -10.32 -24.29
N THR A 468 3.61 -11.58 -24.16
CA THR A 468 3.33 -12.61 -25.15
C THR A 468 1.82 -12.80 -25.34
N GLY A 469 1.32 -12.42 -26.52
CA GLY A 469 -0.08 -12.58 -26.91
C GLY A 469 -1.06 -11.53 -26.38
N CYS A 470 -0.59 -10.50 -25.68
CA CYS A 470 -1.42 -9.42 -25.17
C CYS A 470 -0.78 -8.05 -25.35
N LYS A 471 -1.56 -7.09 -25.88
CA LYS A 471 -1.16 -5.67 -25.95
C LYS A 471 -2.20 -4.84 -25.22
N LEU A 472 -1.76 -4.07 -24.22
CA LEU A 472 -2.58 -3.20 -23.39
C LEU A 472 -2.35 -1.75 -23.78
N LEU A 473 -3.38 -1.10 -24.33
CA LEU A 473 -3.40 0.33 -24.61
C LEU A 473 -4.11 1.05 -23.49
N ILE A 474 -3.44 2.02 -22.87
CA ILE A 474 -3.94 2.77 -21.72
C ILE A 474 -4.03 4.25 -22.11
N PHE A 475 -5.20 4.83 -21.88
CA PHE A 475 -5.47 6.24 -22.18
C PHE A 475 -5.82 6.97 -20.88
N ILE A 476 -5.05 7.99 -20.52
CA ILE A 476 -5.34 8.88 -19.40
C ILE A 476 -5.60 10.26 -19.96
N ASN A 477 -6.81 10.74 -19.77
CA ASN A 477 -7.21 12.07 -20.27
C ASN A 477 -6.73 13.16 -19.32
N LEU A 478 -5.78 13.98 -19.80
CA LEU A 478 -5.26 15.15 -19.11
C LEU A 478 -5.68 16.46 -19.80
N CYS A 479 -6.70 16.42 -20.68
CA CYS A 479 -7.11 17.59 -21.45
C CYS A 479 -7.80 18.69 -20.62
N GLY A 480 -8.19 18.40 -19.37
CA GLY A 480 -8.77 19.37 -18.44
C GLY A 480 -7.89 19.68 -17.23
N CYS A 481 -6.62 19.28 -17.28
CA CYS A 481 -5.68 19.44 -16.18
C CYS A 481 -4.78 20.66 -16.36
#